data_cdd4e01dec9c967cefaa2e427d6923e3
#
_entry.id   cdd4e01dec9c967cefaa2e427d6923e3
#
_cell.length_a   1.000
_cell.length_b   1.000
_cell.length_c   1.000
_cell.angle_alpha   90.00
_cell.angle_beta   90.00
_cell.angle_gamma   90.00
#
_symmetry.space_group_name_H-M   'P 1'
#
loop_
_entity.id
_entity.type
_entity.pdbx_description
1 polymer ?
#
loop_
_entity_poly.entity_id
_entity_poly.type
_entity_poly.pdbx_seq_one_letter_code
_entity_poly.pdbx_strand_id
1 'polypeptide(L)'
;MTQLRIMRGWEWARPVRPVRREVVSATPEVEQGRPPLLLVPGFGHGAWAFAEHWLGHAAARGFSAYAVSLRGHGGSGPAPEATLRAYAHDVVQVAAGLPRQAVLVGHGAGALVVGHAMARYPARAAVLVAPVLGGWGTAATAVRRNPFGTLSVLAGGRLRLSRAQLFSPELPEADARRYAARLGRAGRRAQWQLLLGREPEPPVGDPPVLVLGSPDDRVVPAAALTRAARRFGCAPLLFPGMGHDLMLDARWREPVDAILDWLEKEPGRS
;
A
#
# COMPACT_ATOMS: atom_id res chain seq x y z
N MET A 1 -5.11 -29.69 4.47
CA MET A 1 -5.98 -28.52 4.27
C MET A 1 -5.78 -27.58 5.44
N THR A 2 -5.04 -26.48 5.26
CA THR A 2 -4.84 -25.48 6.32
C THR A 2 -6.13 -24.70 6.47
N GLN A 3 -6.79 -24.79 7.64
CA GLN A 3 -8.00 -24.02 7.90
C GLN A 3 -7.68 -22.52 7.79
N LEU A 4 -8.35 -21.83 6.89
CA LEU A 4 -8.36 -20.37 6.77
C LEU A 4 -8.86 -19.77 8.08
N ARG A 5 -7.96 -19.27 8.92
CA ARG A 5 -8.28 -18.54 10.14
C ARG A 5 -8.22 -17.05 9.88
N ILE A 6 -9.29 -16.49 9.31
CA ILE A 6 -9.44 -15.04 9.10
C ILE A 6 -9.31 -14.28 10.43
N MET A 7 -9.74 -14.85 11.54
CA MET A 7 -9.56 -14.33 12.89
C MET A 7 -9.00 -15.39 13.84
N ARG A 8 -8.07 -14.98 14.70
CA ARG A 8 -7.50 -15.82 15.76
C ARG A 8 -8.37 -15.74 17.02
N GLY A 9 -8.40 -16.79 17.84
CA GLY A 9 -9.24 -16.82 19.05
C GLY A 9 -9.10 -15.60 19.97
N TRP A 10 -7.88 -15.10 20.19
CA TRP A 10 -7.64 -13.91 21.00
C TRP A 10 -8.16 -12.59 20.38
N GLU A 11 -8.39 -12.56 19.07
CA GLU A 11 -8.93 -11.39 18.37
C GLU A 11 -10.42 -11.20 18.62
N TRP A 12 -11.13 -12.27 18.93
CA TRP A 12 -12.52 -12.23 19.38
C TRP A 12 -12.65 -11.54 20.73
N ALA A 13 -11.68 -11.77 21.63
CA ALA A 13 -11.67 -11.13 22.95
C ALA A 13 -11.32 -9.62 22.87
N ARG A 14 -10.68 -9.19 21.80
CA ARG A 14 -10.26 -7.79 21.57
C ARG A 14 -10.58 -7.34 20.14
N PRO A 15 -11.84 -7.18 19.79
CA PRO A 15 -12.25 -6.80 18.44
C PRO A 15 -11.72 -5.41 18.08
N VAL A 16 -11.44 -5.23 16.80
CA VAL A 16 -11.07 -3.92 16.26
C VAL A 16 -12.34 -3.05 16.24
N ARG A 17 -12.27 -1.86 16.86
CA ARG A 17 -13.42 -0.94 16.89
C ARG A 17 -13.85 -0.58 15.47
N PRO A 18 -15.15 -0.63 15.15
CA PRO A 18 -15.66 -0.20 13.85
C PRO A 18 -15.37 1.28 13.61
N VAL A 19 -15.04 1.61 12.37
CA VAL A 19 -14.95 2.99 11.88
C VAL A 19 -15.57 3.05 10.48
N ARG A 20 -16.11 4.21 10.10
CA ARG A 20 -16.51 4.45 8.72
C ARG A 20 -15.26 4.44 7.85
N ARG A 21 -15.24 3.65 6.79
CA ARG A 21 -14.16 3.59 5.81
C ARG A 21 -14.57 4.30 4.54
N GLU A 22 -13.70 5.15 4.04
CA GLU A 22 -13.81 5.69 2.71
C GLU A 22 -13.27 4.67 1.72
N VAL A 23 -14.07 4.34 0.72
CA VAL A 23 -13.64 3.56 -0.45
C VAL A 23 -14.06 4.34 -1.68
N VAL A 24 -13.08 4.68 -2.52
CA VAL A 24 -13.31 5.34 -3.82
C VAL A 24 -13.12 4.27 -4.89
N SER A 25 -13.99 4.24 -5.88
CA SER A 25 -13.95 3.21 -6.93
C SER A 25 -14.10 3.81 -8.32
N ALA A 26 -13.53 3.12 -9.29
CA ALA A 26 -13.81 3.27 -10.70
C ALA A 26 -14.00 1.87 -11.30
N THR A 27 -15.05 1.71 -12.09
CA THR A 27 -15.40 0.44 -12.71
C THR A 27 -15.50 0.62 -14.23
N PRO A 28 -15.16 -0.41 -15.01
CA PRO A 28 -15.34 -0.37 -16.46
C PRO A 28 -16.83 -0.29 -16.82
N GLU A 29 -17.14 0.27 -17.98
CA GLU A 29 -18.51 0.29 -18.50
C GLU A 29 -19.09 -1.12 -18.69
N VAL A 30 -18.23 -2.05 -19.11
CA VAL A 30 -18.58 -3.46 -19.30
C VAL A 30 -17.65 -4.31 -18.44
N GLU A 31 -18.22 -5.04 -17.50
CA GLU A 31 -17.49 -5.99 -16.63
C GLU A 31 -16.90 -7.14 -17.46
N GLN A 32 -15.57 -7.24 -17.43
CA GLN A 32 -14.82 -8.27 -18.20
C GLN A 32 -14.49 -9.53 -17.38
N GLY A 33 -15.05 -9.68 -16.19
CA GLY A 33 -14.78 -10.83 -15.33
C GLY A 33 -13.40 -10.83 -14.68
N ARG A 34 -12.62 -9.75 -14.80
CA ARG A 34 -11.30 -9.59 -14.21
C ARG A 34 -11.36 -9.48 -12.69
N PRO A 35 -10.32 -9.90 -11.95
CA PRO A 35 -10.29 -9.72 -10.51
C PRO A 35 -10.26 -8.22 -10.15
N PRO A 36 -11.03 -7.78 -9.13
CA PRO A 36 -11.00 -6.40 -8.69
C PRO A 36 -9.66 -6.06 -8.03
N LEU A 37 -9.20 -4.81 -8.22
CA LEU A 37 -8.02 -4.28 -7.56
C LEU A 37 -8.44 -3.56 -6.29
N LEU A 38 -7.82 -3.87 -5.14
CA LEU A 38 -7.94 -3.09 -3.91
C LEU A 38 -6.62 -2.40 -3.61
N LEU A 39 -6.60 -1.08 -3.77
CA LEU A 39 -5.42 -0.24 -3.62
C LEU A 39 -5.37 0.35 -2.20
N VAL A 40 -4.25 0.12 -1.53
CA VAL A 40 -4.00 0.50 -0.12
C VAL A 40 -2.86 1.50 -0.07
N PRO A 41 -3.12 2.77 0.24
CA PRO A 41 -2.11 3.82 0.23
C PRO A 41 -1.15 3.73 1.41
N GLY A 42 -0.01 4.39 1.27
CA GLY A 42 0.96 4.60 2.33
C GLY A 42 0.45 5.50 3.45
N PHE A 43 1.19 5.54 4.56
CA PHE A 43 0.83 6.38 5.69
C PHE A 43 0.84 7.87 5.30
N GLY A 44 -0.18 8.58 5.75
CA GLY A 44 -0.43 9.97 5.39
C GLY A 44 -1.26 10.14 4.13
N HIS A 45 -1.31 9.15 3.25
CA HIS A 45 -2.15 9.18 2.06
C HIS A 45 -3.57 8.65 2.35
N GLY A 46 -4.52 9.01 1.49
CA GLY A 46 -5.86 8.44 1.44
C GLY A 46 -6.13 7.82 0.07
N ALA A 47 -7.33 7.31 -0.13
CA ALA A 47 -7.80 6.77 -1.42
C ALA A 47 -7.58 7.74 -2.59
N TRP A 48 -7.61 9.04 -2.31
CA TRP A 48 -7.37 10.11 -3.26
C TRP A 48 -6.06 9.96 -4.06
N ALA A 49 -5.01 9.38 -3.45
CA ALA A 49 -3.72 9.24 -4.10
C ALA A 49 -3.78 8.31 -5.33
N PHE A 50 -4.65 7.31 -5.30
CA PHE A 50 -4.91 6.45 -6.44
C PHE A 50 -6.06 6.97 -7.32
N ALA A 51 -7.02 7.66 -6.72
CA ALA A 51 -8.15 8.23 -7.46
C ALA A 51 -7.71 9.34 -8.43
N GLU A 52 -6.57 9.96 -8.19
CA GLU A 52 -6.03 11.00 -9.07
C GLU A 52 -5.78 10.48 -10.49
N HIS A 53 -5.25 9.25 -10.61
CA HIS A 53 -4.87 8.69 -11.90
C HIS A 53 -5.21 7.20 -12.04
N TRP A 54 -4.77 6.35 -11.11
CA TRP A 54 -4.74 4.91 -11.30
C TRP A 54 -6.11 4.24 -11.35
N LEU A 55 -7.09 4.72 -10.58
CA LEU A 55 -8.44 4.11 -10.59
C LEU A 55 -9.09 4.24 -11.95
N GLY A 56 -9.15 5.46 -12.51
CA GLY A 56 -9.75 5.70 -13.82
C GLY A 56 -9.01 4.97 -14.94
N HIS A 57 -7.68 4.93 -14.87
CA HIS A 57 -6.87 4.22 -15.86
C HIS A 57 -7.09 2.70 -15.81
N ALA A 58 -7.15 2.11 -14.63
CA ALA A 58 -7.46 0.69 -14.46
C ALA A 58 -8.86 0.35 -14.99
N ALA A 59 -9.86 1.19 -14.70
CA ALA A 59 -11.21 1.03 -15.23
C ALA A 59 -11.25 1.10 -16.76
N ALA A 60 -10.53 2.04 -17.36
CA ALA A 60 -10.39 2.14 -18.82
C ALA A 60 -9.71 0.89 -19.43
N ARG A 61 -8.86 0.20 -18.67
CA ARG A 61 -8.23 -1.08 -19.03
C ARG A 61 -9.09 -2.29 -18.65
N GLY A 62 -10.35 -2.12 -18.23
CA GLY A 62 -11.29 -3.20 -17.92
C GLY A 62 -11.15 -3.83 -16.53
N PHE A 63 -10.45 -3.20 -15.59
CA PHE A 63 -10.33 -3.64 -14.21
C PHE A 63 -11.19 -2.80 -13.28
N SER A 64 -12.10 -3.39 -12.53
CA SER A 64 -12.76 -2.71 -11.42
C SER A 64 -11.74 -2.41 -10.33
N ALA A 65 -11.52 -1.15 -9.99
CA ALA A 65 -10.52 -0.69 -9.06
C ALA A 65 -11.14 0.07 -7.88
N TYR A 66 -10.68 -0.24 -6.68
CA TYR A 66 -11.15 0.30 -5.41
C TYR A 66 -9.94 0.78 -4.62
N ALA A 67 -9.95 2.01 -4.13
CA ALA A 67 -8.93 2.52 -3.22
C ALA A 67 -9.55 2.77 -1.85
N VAL A 68 -8.95 2.23 -0.80
CA VAL A 68 -9.40 2.42 0.58
C VAL A 68 -8.55 3.45 1.30
N SER A 69 -9.16 4.41 1.99
CA SER A 69 -8.46 5.18 3.01
C SER A 69 -8.41 4.38 4.30
N LEU A 70 -7.21 4.11 4.80
CA LEU A 70 -7.06 3.47 6.11
C LEU A 70 -7.72 4.33 7.20
N ARG A 71 -8.20 3.73 8.29
CA ARG A 71 -8.77 4.49 9.42
C ARG A 71 -7.86 5.62 9.88
N GLY A 72 -8.40 6.80 10.10
CA GLY A 72 -7.64 8.00 10.42
C GLY A 72 -6.96 8.69 9.23
N HIS A 73 -7.19 8.21 7.98
CA HIS A 73 -6.67 8.80 6.76
C HIS A 73 -7.82 9.19 5.82
N GLY A 74 -7.56 10.16 4.94
CA GLY A 74 -8.54 10.61 3.94
C GLY A 74 -9.90 10.90 4.57
N GLY A 75 -10.96 10.41 3.94
CA GLY A 75 -12.34 10.53 4.43
C GLY A 75 -12.76 9.43 5.42
N SER A 76 -11.86 8.53 5.84
CA SER A 76 -12.16 7.53 6.86
C SER A 76 -12.25 8.12 8.27
N GLY A 77 -13.05 7.48 9.13
CA GLY A 77 -13.27 7.93 10.49
C GLY A 77 -11.98 8.03 11.33
N PRO A 78 -11.94 8.91 12.34
CA PRO A 78 -10.75 9.18 13.15
C PRO A 78 -10.29 7.95 13.93
N ALA A 79 -8.98 7.72 13.98
CA ALA A 79 -8.38 6.60 14.71
C ALA A 79 -6.93 6.93 15.16
N PRO A 80 -6.73 7.85 16.11
CA PRO A 80 -5.38 8.32 16.49
C PRO A 80 -4.51 7.20 17.07
N GLU A 81 -5.13 6.17 17.68
CA GLU A 81 -4.46 5.01 18.27
C GLU A 81 -4.49 3.76 17.35
N ALA A 82 -4.68 3.97 16.04
CA ALA A 82 -4.70 2.86 15.09
C ALA A 82 -3.39 2.05 15.12
N THR A 83 -3.52 0.75 14.93
CA THR A 83 -2.43 -0.22 14.86
C THR A 83 -2.36 -0.82 13.47
N LEU A 84 -1.22 -1.46 13.11
CA LEU A 84 -1.10 -2.23 11.86
C LEU A 84 -2.17 -3.32 11.78
N ARG A 85 -2.50 -3.99 12.89
CA ARG A 85 -3.59 -4.97 12.95
C ARG A 85 -4.93 -4.34 12.54
N ALA A 86 -5.23 -3.14 13.03
CA ALA A 86 -6.48 -2.46 12.70
C ALA A 86 -6.52 -2.06 11.21
N TYR A 87 -5.40 -1.63 10.64
CA TYR A 87 -5.30 -1.34 9.22
C TYR A 87 -5.47 -2.60 8.36
N ALA A 88 -4.78 -3.69 8.71
CA ALA A 88 -4.95 -4.97 8.02
C ALA A 88 -6.40 -5.48 8.08
N HIS A 89 -7.06 -5.33 9.24
CA HIS A 89 -8.47 -5.66 9.40
C HIS A 89 -9.38 -4.84 8.48
N ASP A 90 -9.12 -3.53 8.33
CA ASP A 90 -9.88 -2.70 7.38
C ASP A 90 -9.73 -3.19 5.94
N VAL A 91 -8.50 -3.51 5.52
CA VAL A 91 -8.22 -4.04 4.19
C VAL A 91 -8.95 -5.37 3.96
N VAL A 92 -8.86 -6.30 4.92
CA VAL A 92 -9.53 -7.62 4.83
C VAL A 92 -11.04 -7.45 4.74
N GLN A 93 -11.64 -6.55 5.53
CA GLN A 93 -13.09 -6.33 5.48
C GLN A 93 -13.54 -5.72 4.15
N VAL A 94 -12.78 -4.78 3.58
CA VAL A 94 -13.11 -4.22 2.26
C VAL A 94 -12.94 -5.29 1.18
N ALA A 95 -11.82 -6.03 1.20
CA ALA A 95 -11.56 -7.09 0.23
C ALA A 95 -12.63 -8.20 0.26
N ALA A 96 -13.08 -8.59 1.44
CA ALA A 96 -14.14 -9.59 1.62
C ALA A 96 -15.53 -9.11 1.13
N GLY A 97 -15.74 -7.80 1.07
CA GLY A 97 -16.97 -7.20 0.54
C GLY A 97 -16.98 -7.01 -0.99
N LEU A 98 -15.85 -7.26 -1.67
CA LEU A 98 -15.78 -7.15 -3.13
C LEU A 98 -16.43 -8.37 -3.82
N PRO A 99 -16.92 -8.20 -5.05
CA PRO A 99 -17.69 -9.24 -5.73
C PRO A 99 -16.89 -10.52 -6.05
N ARG A 100 -15.56 -10.39 -6.07
CA ARG A 100 -14.63 -11.49 -6.35
C ARG A 100 -13.37 -11.34 -5.50
N GLN A 101 -12.57 -12.41 -5.47
CA GLN A 101 -11.25 -12.41 -4.82
C GLN A 101 -10.36 -11.31 -5.39
N ALA A 102 -9.92 -10.38 -4.53
CA ALA A 102 -9.22 -9.18 -4.94
C ALA A 102 -7.72 -9.40 -5.15
N VAL A 103 -7.16 -8.61 -6.07
CA VAL A 103 -5.74 -8.29 -6.11
C VAL A 103 -5.48 -7.17 -5.10
N LEU A 104 -4.56 -7.38 -4.17
CA LEU A 104 -4.19 -6.37 -3.18
C LEU A 104 -2.98 -5.57 -3.67
N VAL A 105 -3.15 -4.26 -3.82
CA VAL A 105 -2.08 -3.35 -4.26
C VAL A 105 -1.71 -2.44 -3.09
N GLY A 106 -0.50 -2.57 -2.56
CA GLY A 106 -0.05 -1.76 -1.41
C GLY A 106 1.10 -0.83 -1.77
N HIS A 107 0.98 0.46 -1.45
CA HIS A 107 2.03 1.46 -1.65
C HIS A 107 2.73 1.82 -0.34
N GLY A 108 4.05 1.93 -0.35
CA GLY A 108 4.84 2.37 0.80
C GLY A 108 4.56 1.54 2.06
N ALA A 109 4.12 2.19 3.15
CA ALA A 109 3.67 1.51 4.37
C ALA A 109 2.38 0.70 4.16
N GLY A 110 1.56 1.02 3.15
CA GLY A 110 0.41 0.23 2.73
C GLY A 110 0.80 -1.17 2.24
N ALA A 111 2.01 -1.34 1.71
CA ALA A 111 2.54 -2.66 1.35
C ALA A 111 2.74 -3.55 2.59
N LEU A 112 3.18 -2.98 3.73
CA LEU A 112 3.23 -3.72 5.00
C LEU A 112 1.83 -4.12 5.46
N VAL A 113 0.84 -3.21 5.34
CA VAL A 113 -0.55 -3.50 5.68
C VAL A 113 -1.11 -4.62 4.81
N VAL A 114 -0.83 -4.59 3.49
CA VAL A 114 -1.19 -5.66 2.53
C VAL A 114 -0.52 -6.97 2.93
N GLY A 115 0.76 -6.95 3.32
CA GLY A 115 1.44 -8.15 3.83
C GLY A 115 0.73 -8.78 5.02
N HIS A 116 0.31 -7.97 6.00
CA HIS A 116 -0.49 -8.46 7.14
C HIS A 116 -1.90 -8.92 6.73
N ALA A 117 -2.50 -8.30 5.73
CA ALA A 117 -3.81 -8.70 5.21
C ALA A 117 -3.73 -10.04 4.49
N MET A 118 -2.70 -10.29 3.67
CA MET A 118 -2.46 -11.55 2.97
C MET A 118 -2.30 -12.75 3.91
N ALA A 119 -1.81 -12.54 5.12
CA ALA A 119 -1.74 -13.60 6.13
C ALA A 119 -3.14 -14.06 6.64
N ARG A 120 -4.22 -13.42 6.19
CA ARG A 120 -5.60 -13.64 6.65
C ARG A 120 -6.63 -13.73 5.53
N TYR A 121 -6.34 -13.12 4.40
CA TYR A 121 -7.18 -13.07 3.22
C TYR A 121 -6.45 -13.74 2.05
N PRO A 122 -7.05 -14.77 1.41
CA PRO A 122 -6.47 -15.40 0.26
C PRO A 122 -6.58 -14.47 -0.95
N ALA A 123 -5.63 -13.56 -1.09
CA ALA A 123 -5.63 -12.62 -2.22
C ALA A 123 -5.46 -13.37 -3.54
N ARG A 124 -6.08 -12.87 -4.62
CA ARG A 124 -5.90 -13.41 -5.97
C ARG A 124 -4.45 -13.25 -6.43
N ALA A 125 -3.87 -12.10 -6.12
CA ALA A 125 -2.48 -11.73 -6.32
C ALA A 125 -2.15 -10.55 -5.39
N ALA A 126 -0.88 -10.17 -5.29
CA ALA A 126 -0.49 -8.95 -4.61
C ALA A 126 0.52 -8.13 -5.42
N VAL A 127 0.43 -6.81 -5.30
CA VAL A 127 1.36 -5.86 -5.90
C VAL A 127 1.89 -4.95 -4.80
N LEU A 128 3.20 -4.91 -4.63
CA LEU A 128 3.87 -4.10 -3.63
C LEU A 128 4.63 -2.95 -4.31
N VAL A 129 4.11 -1.76 -4.20
CA VAL A 129 4.62 -0.54 -4.83
C VAL A 129 5.50 0.21 -3.85
N ALA A 130 6.78 0.40 -4.17
CA ALA A 130 7.76 1.06 -3.29
C ALA A 130 7.65 0.58 -1.82
N PRO A 131 7.70 -0.74 -1.54
CA PRO A 131 7.28 -1.31 -0.28
C PRO A 131 8.18 -0.92 0.90
N VAL A 132 7.58 -0.39 1.96
CA VAL A 132 8.19 -0.26 3.28
C VAL A 132 7.71 -1.45 4.12
N LEU A 133 8.56 -2.45 4.31
CA LEU A 133 8.17 -3.70 4.99
C LEU A 133 8.38 -3.70 6.51
N GLY A 134 8.82 -2.58 7.06
CA GLY A 134 8.98 -2.43 8.50
C GLY A 134 10.26 -3.05 9.08
N GLY A 135 10.37 -3.02 10.42
CA GLY A 135 11.47 -3.61 11.16
C GLY A 135 12.72 -2.72 11.28
N TRP A 136 13.76 -3.24 11.97
CA TRP A 136 14.97 -2.48 12.31
C TRP A 136 15.71 -1.91 11.09
N GLY A 137 15.73 -2.60 9.96
CA GLY A 137 16.35 -2.12 8.72
C GLY A 137 15.62 -0.89 8.16
N THR A 138 14.30 -0.84 8.28
CA THR A 138 13.50 0.32 7.94
C THR A 138 13.78 1.48 8.89
N ALA A 139 13.84 1.22 10.20
CA ALA A 139 14.17 2.24 11.19
C ALA A 139 15.55 2.84 10.94
N ALA A 140 16.58 2.02 10.74
CA ALA A 140 17.93 2.48 10.44
C ALA A 140 17.99 3.30 9.15
N THR A 141 17.27 2.89 8.11
CA THR A 141 17.18 3.63 6.84
C THR A 141 16.47 4.98 7.04
N ALA A 142 15.37 5.00 7.79
CA ALA A 142 14.63 6.22 8.08
C ALA A 142 15.49 7.23 8.85
N VAL A 143 16.20 6.78 9.90
CA VAL A 143 17.13 7.63 10.66
C VAL A 143 18.23 8.19 9.75
N ARG A 144 18.84 7.36 8.92
CA ARG A 144 19.95 7.80 8.04
C ARG A 144 19.51 8.79 6.96
N ARG A 145 18.32 8.58 6.37
CA ARG A 145 17.83 9.38 5.23
C ARG A 145 16.97 10.57 5.63
N ASN A 146 16.34 10.50 6.78
CA ASN A 146 15.48 11.58 7.30
C ASN A 146 15.52 11.60 8.84
N PRO A 147 16.64 12.01 9.45
CA PRO A 147 16.81 12.00 10.91
C PRO A 147 15.78 12.87 11.62
N PHE A 148 15.51 14.08 11.11
CA PHE A 148 14.54 15.01 11.73
C PHE A 148 13.10 14.49 11.62
N GLY A 149 12.72 13.94 10.46
CA GLY A 149 11.39 13.33 10.28
C GLY A 149 11.21 12.10 11.18
N THR A 150 12.24 11.27 11.32
CA THR A 150 12.22 10.09 12.18
C THR A 150 12.16 10.48 13.65
N LEU A 151 12.93 11.46 14.08
CA LEU A 151 12.88 11.97 15.46
C LEU A 151 11.49 12.55 15.78
N SER A 152 10.87 13.24 14.83
CA SER A 152 9.48 13.70 14.97
C SER A 152 8.51 12.55 15.23
N VAL A 153 8.65 11.43 14.51
CA VAL A 153 7.82 10.21 14.74
C VAL A 153 8.06 9.63 16.12
N LEU A 154 9.33 9.52 16.54
CA LEU A 154 9.70 9.01 17.87
C LEU A 154 9.11 9.88 18.99
N ALA A 155 9.02 11.20 18.78
CA ALA A 155 8.37 12.13 19.69
C ALA A 155 6.84 12.17 19.57
N GLY A 156 6.21 11.24 18.83
CA GLY A 156 4.77 11.18 18.64
C GLY A 156 4.22 12.15 17.58
N GLY A 157 5.09 12.76 16.79
CA GLY A 157 4.77 13.66 15.71
C GLY A 157 4.49 12.97 14.37
N ARG A 158 4.56 13.73 13.28
CA ARG A 158 4.35 13.24 11.91
C ARG A 158 5.66 12.83 11.28
N LEU A 159 5.64 11.76 10.49
CA LEU A 159 6.66 11.57 9.47
C LEU A 159 6.50 12.69 8.43
N ARG A 160 7.50 13.54 8.33
CA ARG A 160 7.55 14.60 7.32
C ARG A 160 8.50 14.16 6.22
N LEU A 161 7.95 13.93 5.05
CA LEU A 161 8.73 13.67 3.84
C LEU A 161 8.81 14.96 3.02
N SER A 162 9.98 15.23 2.48
CA SER A 162 10.18 16.37 1.59
C SER A 162 9.63 16.07 0.19
N ARG A 163 9.39 17.11 -0.61
CA ARG A 163 9.02 16.97 -2.03
C ARG A 163 9.98 16.04 -2.76
N ALA A 164 11.28 16.26 -2.59
CA ALA A 164 12.31 15.45 -3.26
C ALA A 164 12.35 13.98 -2.80
N GLN A 165 11.74 13.63 -1.67
CA GLN A 165 11.59 12.25 -1.23
C GLN A 165 10.37 11.59 -1.86
N LEU A 166 9.29 12.35 -2.08
CA LEU A 166 8.03 11.82 -2.59
C LEU A 166 8.00 11.76 -4.12
N PHE A 167 8.49 12.79 -4.81
CA PHE A 167 8.28 12.98 -6.24
C PHE A 167 9.59 13.17 -7.00
N SER A 168 9.56 12.82 -8.30
CA SER A 168 10.64 13.14 -9.23
C SER A 168 10.77 14.64 -9.49
N PRO A 169 11.90 15.10 -10.03
CA PRO A 169 12.05 16.49 -10.49
C PRO A 169 11.11 16.84 -11.65
N GLU A 170 10.64 15.84 -12.41
CA GLU A 170 9.77 16.02 -13.58
C GLU A 170 8.34 16.40 -13.20
N LEU A 171 7.90 16.10 -11.96
CA LEU A 171 6.56 16.48 -11.50
C LEU A 171 6.47 18.01 -11.36
N PRO A 172 5.47 18.69 -11.97
CA PRO A 172 5.27 20.12 -11.82
C PRO A 172 5.15 20.54 -10.34
N GLU A 173 5.75 21.66 -9.99
CA GLU A 173 5.79 22.15 -8.62
C GLU A 173 4.38 22.42 -8.04
N ALA A 174 3.46 22.86 -8.88
CA ALA A 174 2.07 23.10 -8.49
C ALA A 174 1.37 21.80 -8.05
N ASP A 175 1.58 20.70 -8.80
CA ASP A 175 1.02 19.40 -8.48
C ASP A 175 1.67 18.80 -7.24
N ALA A 176 3.00 18.89 -7.13
CA ALA A 176 3.72 18.43 -5.94
C ALA A 176 3.22 19.13 -4.66
N ARG A 177 2.99 20.44 -4.71
CA ARG A 177 2.42 21.20 -3.58
C ARG A 177 0.98 20.80 -3.29
N ARG A 178 0.16 20.61 -4.31
CA ARG A 178 -1.22 20.16 -4.21
C ARG A 178 -1.31 18.80 -3.53
N TYR A 179 -0.48 17.84 -3.91
CA TYR A 179 -0.44 16.51 -3.32
C TYR A 179 0.08 16.54 -1.88
N ALA A 180 1.18 17.26 -1.63
CA ALA A 180 1.75 17.40 -0.29
C ALA A 180 0.78 18.03 0.72
N ALA A 181 -0.07 18.98 0.28
CA ALA A 181 -1.08 19.60 1.12
C ALA A 181 -2.19 18.63 1.57
N ARG A 182 -2.41 17.53 0.83
CA ARG A 182 -3.42 16.49 1.15
C ARG A 182 -2.91 15.43 2.10
N LEU A 183 -1.61 15.40 2.40
CA LEU A 183 -1.03 14.40 3.29
C LEU A 183 -1.54 14.57 4.72
N GLY A 184 -2.06 13.49 5.28
CA GLY A 184 -2.57 13.40 6.64
C GLY A 184 -1.56 12.87 7.66
N ARG A 185 -2.10 12.32 8.75
CA ARG A 185 -1.32 11.70 9.83
C ARG A 185 -1.69 10.22 9.93
N ALA A 186 -0.69 9.36 10.05
CA ALA A 186 -0.91 7.98 10.48
C ALA A 186 -1.08 7.90 12.00
N GLY A 187 -1.74 6.86 12.48
CA GLY A 187 -1.86 6.57 13.90
C GLY A 187 -0.47 6.37 14.53
N ARG A 188 -0.25 6.97 15.70
CA ARG A 188 1.05 6.91 16.40
C ARG A 188 1.54 5.48 16.61
N ARG A 189 0.67 4.59 17.08
CA ARG A 189 1.02 3.18 17.31
C ARG A 189 1.40 2.46 16.02
N ALA A 190 0.70 2.74 14.92
CA ALA A 190 1.03 2.14 13.64
C ALA A 190 2.39 2.61 13.11
N GLN A 191 2.75 3.89 13.30
CA GLN A 191 4.08 4.40 12.94
C GLN A 191 5.20 3.71 13.74
N TRP A 192 5.01 3.52 15.06
CA TRP A 192 5.93 2.76 15.90
C TRP A 192 6.04 1.30 15.45
N GLN A 193 4.92 0.68 15.14
CA GLN A 193 4.90 -0.70 14.65
C GLN A 193 5.54 -0.84 13.27
N LEU A 194 5.47 0.19 12.41
CA LEU A 194 6.19 0.22 11.13
C LEU A 194 7.71 0.19 11.36
N LEU A 195 8.22 0.95 12.32
CA LEU A 195 9.66 1.04 12.59
C LEU A 195 10.20 -0.16 13.37
N LEU A 196 9.45 -0.67 14.34
CA LEU A 196 9.91 -1.65 15.33
C LEU A 196 9.10 -2.94 15.32
N GLY A 197 8.06 -3.01 14.47
CA GLY A 197 7.16 -4.15 14.40
C GLY A 197 7.78 -5.39 13.75
N ARG A 198 7.08 -6.51 13.90
CA ARG A 198 7.43 -7.77 13.25
C ARG A 198 7.02 -7.74 11.79
N GLU A 199 7.77 -8.46 10.99
CA GLU A 199 7.41 -8.74 9.62
C GLU A 199 6.06 -9.49 9.54
N PRO A 200 5.31 -9.30 8.44
CA PRO A 200 4.07 -10.05 8.21
C PRO A 200 4.32 -11.56 8.20
N GLU A 201 3.34 -12.32 8.64
CA GLU A 201 3.33 -13.77 8.46
C GLU A 201 3.22 -14.14 6.97
N PRO A 202 3.59 -15.36 6.58
CA PRO A 202 3.42 -15.84 5.21
C PRO A 202 1.99 -15.65 4.70
N PRO A 203 1.81 -15.35 3.41
CA PRO A 203 0.49 -15.26 2.79
C PRO A 203 -0.30 -16.56 2.89
N VAL A 204 -1.62 -16.45 2.93
CA VAL A 204 -2.51 -17.59 2.78
C VAL A 204 -2.66 -17.92 1.31
N GLY A 205 -2.44 -19.20 0.93
CA GLY A 205 -2.69 -19.70 -0.41
C GLY A 205 -1.62 -19.41 -1.46
N ASP A 206 -0.49 -18.88 -1.07
CA ASP A 206 0.67 -18.61 -1.96
C ASP A 206 0.30 -17.80 -3.23
N PRO A 207 -0.28 -16.59 -3.08
CA PRO A 207 -0.64 -15.75 -4.22
C PRO A 207 0.60 -15.28 -4.97
N PRO A 208 0.56 -15.11 -6.31
CA PRO A 208 1.63 -14.46 -7.06
C PRO A 208 1.83 -13.02 -6.56
N VAL A 209 3.09 -12.60 -6.46
CA VAL A 209 3.45 -11.27 -5.96
C VAL A 209 4.33 -10.54 -6.96
N LEU A 210 3.93 -9.32 -7.33
CA LEU A 210 4.75 -8.38 -8.06
C LEU A 210 5.30 -7.32 -7.08
N VAL A 211 6.60 -7.06 -7.17
CA VAL A 211 7.23 -5.94 -6.43
C VAL A 211 7.78 -4.94 -7.42
N LEU A 212 7.45 -3.68 -7.24
CA LEU A 212 7.93 -2.62 -8.13
C LEU A 212 8.30 -1.34 -7.36
N GLY A 213 9.15 -0.52 -7.95
CA GLY A 213 9.58 0.75 -7.38
C GLY A 213 10.67 1.42 -8.20
N SER A 214 11.22 2.51 -7.69
CA SER A 214 12.30 3.23 -8.34
C SER A 214 13.65 2.99 -7.66
N PRO A 215 14.75 2.81 -8.40
CA PRO A 215 16.08 2.80 -7.81
C PRO A 215 16.46 4.19 -7.24
N ASP A 216 15.80 5.26 -7.71
CA ASP A 216 16.04 6.64 -7.31
C ASP A 216 15.13 7.09 -6.14
N ASP A 217 14.28 6.18 -5.64
CA ASP A 217 13.43 6.42 -4.47
C ASP A 217 14.28 6.78 -3.24
N ARG A 218 14.01 7.96 -2.69
CA ARG A 218 14.74 8.48 -1.52
C ARG A 218 14.14 8.03 -0.19
N VAL A 219 13.00 7.34 -0.20
CA VAL A 219 12.38 6.72 0.97
C VAL A 219 12.78 5.26 1.06
N VAL A 220 12.60 4.49 -0.02
CA VAL A 220 12.91 3.05 -0.11
C VAL A 220 14.19 2.85 -0.94
N PRO A 221 15.33 2.49 -0.33
CA PRO A 221 16.54 2.21 -1.10
C PRO A 221 16.37 1.00 -2.02
N ALA A 222 17.05 0.98 -3.17
CA ALA A 222 17.04 -0.14 -4.10
C ALA A 222 17.36 -1.50 -3.42
N ALA A 223 18.28 -1.52 -2.44
CA ALA A 223 18.56 -2.73 -1.67
C ALA A 223 17.38 -3.20 -0.81
N ALA A 224 16.54 -2.29 -0.30
CA ALA A 224 15.32 -2.66 0.43
C ALA A 224 14.26 -3.21 -0.53
N LEU A 225 14.13 -2.61 -1.72
CA LEU A 225 13.26 -3.09 -2.78
C LEU A 225 13.63 -4.51 -3.22
N THR A 226 14.93 -4.76 -3.44
CA THR A 226 15.45 -6.10 -3.78
C THR A 226 15.19 -7.12 -2.66
N ARG A 227 15.36 -6.74 -1.39
CA ARG A 227 15.03 -7.62 -0.25
C ARG A 227 13.54 -7.95 -0.19
N ALA A 228 12.69 -6.95 -0.44
CA ALA A 228 11.24 -7.15 -0.50
C ALA A 228 10.86 -8.17 -1.59
N ALA A 229 11.41 -8.01 -2.80
CA ALA A 229 11.16 -8.92 -3.90
C ALA A 229 11.64 -10.36 -3.63
N ARG A 230 12.86 -10.51 -3.11
CA ARG A 230 13.41 -11.83 -2.73
C ARG A 230 12.55 -12.58 -1.70
N ARG A 231 11.90 -11.86 -0.77
CA ARG A 231 10.99 -12.47 0.20
C ARG A 231 9.83 -13.21 -0.46
N PHE A 232 9.39 -12.75 -1.63
CA PHE A 232 8.30 -13.33 -2.40
C PHE A 232 8.79 -14.12 -3.62
N GLY A 233 10.09 -14.44 -3.69
CA GLY A 233 10.67 -15.26 -4.76
C GLY A 233 10.68 -14.59 -6.14
N CYS A 234 10.63 -13.24 -6.20
CA CYS A 234 10.62 -12.51 -7.46
C CYS A 234 11.77 -11.49 -7.57
N ALA A 235 11.95 -10.93 -8.76
CA ALA A 235 12.79 -9.77 -8.99
C ALA A 235 11.93 -8.48 -8.98
N PRO A 236 12.46 -7.35 -8.52
CA PRO A 236 11.72 -6.10 -8.54
C PRO A 236 11.66 -5.53 -9.97
N LEU A 237 10.50 -5.02 -10.36
CA LEU A 237 10.34 -4.21 -11.57
C LEU A 237 10.72 -2.76 -11.25
N LEU A 238 11.65 -2.21 -12.03
CA LEU A 238 12.27 -0.92 -11.73
C LEU A 238 11.82 0.17 -12.70
N PHE A 239 11.50 1.35 -12.14
CA PHE A 239 11.15 2.58 -12.85
C PHE A 239 12.15 3.69 -12.52
N PRO A 240 13.32 3.74 -13.20
CA PRO A 240 14.33 4.77 -12.95
C PRO A 240 13.78 6.18 -13.17
N GLY A 241 14.27 7.15 -12.40
CA GLY A 241 13.89 8.55 -12.50
C GLY A 241 12.59 8.92 -11.76
N MET A 242 11.83 7.96 -11.24
CA MET A 242 10.60 8.23 -10.48
C MET A 242 10.88 8.44 -8.98
N GLY A 243 10.00 9.15 -8.31
CA GLY A 243 10.01 9.32 -6.85
C GLY A 243 9.35 8.14 -6.11
N HIS A 244 9.10 8.33 -4.80
CA HIS A 244 8.44 7.32 -3.95
C HIS A 244 6.97 7.11 -4.32
N ASP A 245 6.25 8.20 -4.58
CA ASP A 245 4.82 8.21 -4.87
C ASP A 245 4.56 7.99 -6.37
N LEU A 246 4.90 6.79 -6.88
CA LEU A 246 4.81 6.44 -8.30
C LEU A 246 3.44 6.73 -8.91
N MET A 247 2.37 6.59 -8.13
CA MET A 247 0.98 6.81 -8.58
C MET A 247 0.64 8.29 -8.79
N LEU A 248 1.45 9.21 -8.27
CA LEU A 248 1.29 10.66 -8.36
C LEU A 248 2.41 11.34 -9.16
N ASP A 249 3.42 10.57 -9.59
CA ASP A 249 4.57 11.10 -10.30
C ASP A 249 4.23 11.47 -11.77
N ALA A 250 5.09 12.25 -12.43
CA ALA A 250 4.88 12.69 -13.80
C ALA A 250 4.66 11.51 -14.78
N ARG A 251 5.35 10.41 -14.57
CA ARG A 251 5.29 9.18 -15.38
C ARG A 251 4.41 8.10 -14.77
N TRP A 252 3.39 8.45 -14.02
CA TRP A 252 2.50 7.55 -13.28
C TRP A 252 1.89 6.40 -14.11
N ARG A 253 1.77 6.57 -15.43
CA ARG A 253 1.20 5.55 -16.33
C ARG A 253 2.06 4.31 -16.42
N GLU A 254 3.37 4.46 -16.47
CA GLU A 254 4.29 3.34 -16.66
C GLU A 254 4.13 2.24 -15.59
N PRO A 255 4.16 2.54 -14.28
CA PRO A 255 3.98 1.49 -13.27
C PRO A 255 2.57 0.88 -13.26
N VAL A 256 1.51 1.65 -13.52
CA VAL A 256 0.16 1.07 -13.53
C VAL A 256 -0.05 0.20 -14.76
N ASP A 257 0.42 0.59 -15.94
CA ASP A 257 0.35 -0.25 -17.14
C ASP A 257 1.11 -1.57 -16.92
N ALA A 258 2.31 -1.51 -16.36
CA ALA A 258 3.08 -2.72 -16.04
C ALA A 258 2.37 -3.65 -15.05
N ILE A 259 1.64 -3.10 -14.06
CA ILE A 259 0.81 -3.89 -13.15
C ILE A 259 -0.32 -4.58 -13.90
N LEU A 260 -1.05 -3.83 -14.73
CA LEU A 260 -2.19 -4.36 -15.47
C LEU A 260 -1.77 -5.40 -16.50
N ASP A 261 -0.68 -5.16 -17.23
CA ASP A 261 -0.10 -6.10 -18.17
C ASP A 261 0.39 -7.40 -17.49
N TRP A 262 0.95 -7.28 -16.28
CA TRP A 262 1.34 -8.44 -15.49
C TRP A 262 0.11 -9.26 -15.08
N LEU A 263 -0.95 -8.61 -14.61
CA LEU A 263 -2.20 -9.28 -14.23
C LEU A 263 -2.91 -9.97 -15.41
N GLU A 264 -2.78 -9.41 -16.62
CA GLU A 264 -3.34 -10.02 -17.84
C GLU A 264 -2.58 -11.29 -18.25
N LYS A 265 -1.27 -11.36 -17.93
CA LYS A 265 -0.41 -12.51 -18.27
C LYS A 265 -0.42 -13.60 -17.21
N GLU A 266 -0.77 -13.27 -15.96
CA GLU A 266 -0.84 -14.27 -14.88
C GLU A 266 -2.04 -15.18 -15.12
N PRO A 267 -1.82 -16.46 -15.56
CA PRO A 267 -2.92 -17.40 -15.73
C PRO A 267 -3.57 -17.65 -14.37
N GLY A 268 -4.88 -17.52 -14.35
CA GLY A 268 -5.64 -17.84 -13.16
C GLY A 268 -5.31 -19.24 -12.67
N ARG A 269 -4.64 -19.35 -11.51
CA ARG A 269 -4.73 -20.58 -10.73
C ARG A 269 -6.18 -20.70 -10.28
N SER A 270 -6.95 -21.50 -11.06
CA SER A 270 -8.32 -21.89 -10.78
C SER A 270 -8.40 -22.72 -9.49
#